data_8f159da7b308218ababdf366ea9da567
#
_entry.id   8f159da7b308218ababdf366ea9da567
#
_cell.length_a   1.000
_cell.length_b   1.000
_cell.length_c   1.000
_cell.angle_alpha   90.00
_cell.angle_beta   90.00
_cell.angle_gamma   90.00
#
_symmetry.space_group_name_H-M   'P 1'
#
loop_
_entity.id
_entity.type
_entity.pdbx_description
1 polymer ?
#
loop_
_entity_poly.entity_id
_entity_poly.type
_entity_poly.pdbx_seq_one_letter_code
_entity_poly.pdbx_strand_id
1 'polypeptide(L)'
;MAALKRISIALALVALAFSSVDVATAANQLPLGAINCTLATVPNSIRSEGIAERVGDTRLDCTNDGSRDNGDTHYQQYLQANFRLRFNTNVTSMIHETSGGDAFTEALLVINDNNSQGSEITSSFPDCDGGWADPRYPCPQNGVLLTQDTLIWDGVYVPVPGAPNNLDNMNSDNEGFDGPDDADTDFDCNLAAGFWDEEGCYDQTTTLRFTNVRVNATGVPESGTVTVSVNIASSFSISLPNRNGDVADAFQGLIASLESSVAGLQCEEFGRGYAAVELWEGFATSFKTIGVPTFLENAHSAENGYWIDGMGSATQATQFIIRLTGLPEGADFDMPDYIDENGNTGACDPPVPGGDDLCLKLISSSGPSGGVATFIYEVIEADPFRRQHVEIPIYVDWDPATDADEPEVTSGSVDVSFWPISDVFVADSSSPKPRFIDSNNDPEVFVTVTRCTTTLLYPFVTSTFGLDTGIAVSNTSVDWKGTAAQRGACTMHFIGKTLGETGFGDVEITEQTSVMIEGGEQLAFSLLLANPDQGIDDPVPDFQGFIVAMCDFQFAHGYAFITDGASGLPTLAQGYLALIMQFDADGDRQISCGPGWSSDRGCKSEALNQ
;
A
#
# COMPACT_ATOMS: atom_id res chain seq x y z
N MET A 1 21.99 -27.93 9.25
CA MET A 1 23.29 -27.68 9.93
C MET A 1 24.46 -27.97 8.99
N ALA A 2 24.51 -27.35 7.81
CA ALA A 2 25.62 -27.53 6.85
C ALA A 2 25.93 -26.26 6.01
N ALA A 3 25.40 -25.09 6.37
CA ALA A 3 25.60 -23.82 5.65
C ALA A 3 26.42 -22.78 6.42
N LEU A 4 26.92 -23.10 7.61
CA LEU A 4 27.63 -22.13 8.47
C LEU A 4 29.16 -22.29 8.46
N LYS A 5 29.75 -22.96 7.47
CA LYS A 5 31.21 -23.23 7.41
C LYS A 5 31.96 -22.60 6.25
N ARG A 6 31.37 -21.68 5.48
CA ARG A 6 32.07 -21.04 4.33
C ARG A 6 32.29 -19.52 4.44
N ILE A 7 31.93 -18.88 5.54
CA ILE A 7 32.12 -17.42 5.75
C ILE A 7 33.39 -17.09 6.56
N SER A 8 34.10 -18.07 7.08
CA SER A 8 35.25 -17.80 7.97
C SER A 8 36.63 -17.83 7.30
N ILE A 9 36.74 -17.88 5.99
CA ILE A 9 38.05 -17.94 5.29
C ILE A 9 38.33 -16.70 4.44
N ALA A 10 37.39 -15.80 4.22
CA ALA A 10 37.60 -14.57 3.44
C ALA A 10 38.15 -13.39 4.25
N LEU A 11 38.26 -13.46 5.57
CA LEU A 11 38.70 -12.34 6.42
C LEU A 11 40.18 -12.34 6.78
N ALA A 12 41.02 -13.21 6.21
CA ALA A 12 42.41 -13.35 6.59
C ALA A 12 43.43 -13.00 5.50
N LEU A 13 43.02 -12.42 4.36
CA LEU A 13 43.95 -12.16 3.22
C LEU A 13 43.96 -10.70 2.69
N VAL A 14 43.37 -9.75 3.38
CA VAL A 14 43.45 -8.31 3.01
C VAL A 14 44.52 -7.54 3.80
N ALA A 15 45.33 -8.20 4.58
CA ALA A 15 46.34 -7.53 5.42
C ALA A 15 47.76 -7.77 4.93
N LEU A 16 48.08 -7.68 3.62
CA LEU A 16 49.47 -7.62 3.15
C LEU A 16 49.55 -7.38 1.63
N ALA A 17 49.18 -6.19 1.18
CA ALA A 17 49.68 -5.62 -0.05
C ALA A 17 49.86 -4.10 0.10
N PHE A 18 50.63 -3.68 1.10
CA PHE A 18 51.34 -2.42 0.97
C PHE A 18 52.55 -2.67 0.03
N SER A 19 52.27 -2.73 -1.26
CA SER A 19 53.32 -2.49 -2.26
C SER A 19 53.70 -1.03 -2.12
N SER A 20 54.95 -0.80 -1.87
CA SER A 20 55.65 0.48 -1.93
C SER A 20 55.14 1.27 -3.15
N VAL A 21 54.24 2.21 -2.92
CA VAL A 21 54.08 3.30 -3.87
C VAL A 21 55.40 4.05 -3.81
N ASP A 22 56.14 4.04 -4.90
CA ASP A 22 57.26 4.96 -5.10
C ASP A 22 56.73 6.36 -4.78
N VAL A 23 57.18 6.90 -3.66
CA VAL A 23 57.00 8.30 -3.34
C VAL A 23 57.76 9.05 -4.40
N ALA A 24 57.09 9.39 -5.50
CA ALA A 24 57.63 10.40 -6.41
C ALA A 24 57.96 11.59 -5.52
N THR A 25 59.25 11.91 -5.44
CA THR A 25 59.75 13.05 -4.72
C THR A 25 58.93 14.25 -5.14
N ALA A 26 58.13 14.77 -4.21
CA ALA A 26 57.33 15.96 -4.40
C ALA A 26 58.23 17.09 -4.89
N ALA A 27 58.20 17.37 -6.17
CA ALA A 27 58.64 18.63 -6.70
C ALA A 27 57.81 19.71 -5.98
N ASN A 28 58.45 20.70 -5.42
CA ASN A 28 57.96 21.83 -4.68
C ASN A 28 56.49 22.13 -4.94
N GLN A 29 55.59 21.47 -4.18
CA GLN A 29 54.17 21.78 -4.21
C GLN A 29 53.99 23.03 -3.36
N LEU A 30 53.55 24.08 -3.99
CA LEU A 30 53.07 25.26 -3.30
C LEU A 30 51.99 24.89 -2.31
N PRO A 31 51.92 25.55 -1.15
CA PRO A 31 50.88 25.29 -0.21
C PRO A 31 49.56 25.70 -0.85
N LEU A 32 48.79 24.69 -1.27
CA LEU A 32 47.35 24.87 -1.45
C LEU A 32 46.82 25.47 -0.17
N GLY A 33 46.04 26.53 -0.25
CA GLY A 33 45.29 27.03 0.89
C GLY A 33 44.42 25.91 1.45
N ALA A 34 43.92 26.09 2.65
CA ALA A 34 42.99 25.12 3.22
C ALA A 34 41.70 25.10 2.35
N ILE A 35 41.34 23.91 1.90
CA ILE A 35 40.02 23.72 1.24
C ILE A 35 38.98 23.65 2.33
N ASN A 36 38.03 24.56 2.27
CA ASN A 36 36.92 24.63 3.19
C ASN A 36 35.62 24.21 2.50
N CYS A 37 35.02 23.12 2.97
CA CYS A 37 33.75 22.65 2.46
C CYS A 37 32.62 22.94 3.47
N THR A 38 31.48 23.30 2.93
CA THR A 38 30.23 23.42 3.71
C THR A 38 29.26 22.33 3.25
N LEU A 39 28.62 21.68 4.23
CA LEU A 39 27.57 20.69 3.97
C LEU A 39 26.22 21.39 3.85
N ALA A 40 25.51 21.15 2.78
CA ALA A 40 24.13 21.53 2.56
C ALA A 40 23.27 20.28 2.27
N THR A 41 22.15 20.18 2.92
CA THR A 41 21.16 19.11 2.71
C THR A 41 19.78 19.71 2.63
N VAL A 42 18.91 19.14 1.81
CA VAL A 42 17.49 19.52 1.74
C VAL A 42 16.70 18.24 2.02
N PRO A 43 16.07 18.12 3.20
CA PRO A 43 15.34 16.92 3.53
C PRO A 43 14.09 16.77 2.65
N ASN A 44 13.84 15.56 2.18
CA ASN A 44 12.63 15.18 1.48
C ASN A 44 11.63 14.56 2.46
N SER A 45 10.33 14.72 2.20
CA SER A 45 9.32 13.86 2.82
C SER A 45 9.34 12.48 2.17
N ILE A 46 9.41 11.43 2.99
CA ILE A 46 9.43 10.04 2.56
C ILE A 46 8.37 9.23 3.30
N ARG A 47 7.91 8.14 2.67
CA ARG A 47 6.89 7.25 3.24
C ARG A 47 7.51 6.34 4.30
N SER A 48 6.98 6.34 5.50
CA SER A 48 7.46 5.47 6.60
C SER A 48 7.30 3.97 6.30
N GLU A 49 6.40 3.61 5.40
CA GLU A 49 6.17 2.25 4.90
C GLU A 49 7.18 1.81 3.83
N GLY A 50 7.97 2.77 3.30
CA GLY A 50 8.86 2.54 2.16
C GLY A 50 10.17 1.86 2.56
N ILE A 51 10.51 0.78 1.85
CA ILE A 51 11.80 0.10 1.99
C ILE A 51 12.87 0.74 1.10
N ALA A 52 12.47 1.41 0.03
CA ALA A 52 13.40 2.00 -0.95
C ALA A 52 13.05 3.45 -1.26
N GLU A 53 12.95 4.26 -0.21
CA GLU A 53 12.62 5.69 -0.33
C GLU A 53 13.86 6.51 -0.71
N ARG A 54 13.69 7.42 -1.68
CA ARG A 54 14.75 8.31 -2.10
C ARG A 54 14.85 9.49 -1.14
N VAL A 55 16.04 9.67 -0.53
CA VAL A 55 16.34 10.80 0.33
C VAL A 55 16.76 12.02 -0.48
N GLY A 56 16.76 13.18 0.14
CA GLY A 56 17.26 14.42 -0.42
C GLY A 56 18.76 14.37 -0.68
N ASP A 57 19.22 15.25 -1.55
CA ASP A 57 20.61 15.32 -1.95
C ASP A 57 21.49 15.82 -0.82
N THR A 58 22.70 15.29 -0.77
CA THR A 58 23.80 15.76 0.09
C THR A 58 24.79 16.52 -0.76
N ARG A 59 24.96 17.82 -0.50
CA ARG A 59 25.83 18.70 -1.29
C ARG A 59 26.97 19.23 -0.44
N LEU A 60 28.17 19.20 -0.97
CA LEU A 60 29.34 19.86 -0.43
C LEU A 60 29.76 20.99 -1.35
N ASP A 61 29.78 22.20 -0.84
CA ASP A 61 30.34 23.37 -1.52
C ASP A 61 31.72 23.67 -0.95
N CYS A 62 32.73 23.46 -1.77
CA CYS A 62 34.14 23.55 -1.37
C CYS A 62 34.78 24.80 -2.00
N THR A 63 35.43 25.60 -1.17
CA THR A 63 36.17 26.79 -1.55
C THR A 63 37.64 26.65 -1.15
N ASN A 64 38.52 27.35 -1.84
CA ASN A 64 39.94 27.40 -1.50
C ASN A 64 40.27 28.83 -1.04
N ASP A 65 40.82 28.97 0.18
CA ASP A 65 41.19 30.26 0.77
C ASP A 65 42.68 30.62 0.52
N GLY A 66 43.39 29.81 -0.29
CA GLY A 66 44.77 30.05 -0.62
C GLY A 66 44.94 31.36 -1.42
N SER A 67 45.79 32.25 -0.93
CA SER A 67 46.26 33.39 -1.73
C SER A 67 47.16 32.88 -2.82
N ARG A 68 46.88 33.25 -4.06
CA ARG A 68 47.73 32.93 -5.21
C ARG A 68 48.76 34.03 -5.37
N ASP A 69 50.01 33.67 -5.33
CA ASP A 69 51.06 34.59 -5.77
C ASP A 69 51.19 34.49 -7.31
N ASN A 70 51.03 35.62 -7.99
CA ASN A 70 51.28 35.74 -9.42
C ASN A 70 52.69 35.27 -9.74
N GLY A 71 52.81 34.17 -10.47
CA GLY A 71 54.09 33.70 -10.98
C GLY A 71 54.44 32.22 -10.78
N ASP A 72 53.58 31.46 -10.15
CA ASP A 72 53.84 30.04 -9.94
C ASP A 72 53.14 29.14 -10.99
N THR A 73 53.91 28.48 -11.82
CA THR A 73 53.47 27.66 -12.96
C THR A 73 53.05 26.23 -12.61
N HIS A 74 52.95 25.87 -11.34
CA HIS A 74 52.68 24.49 -10.92
C HIS A 74 51.48 24.42 -9.96
N TYR A 75 50.30 24.45 -10.51
CA TYR A 75 49.07 24.28 -9.76
C TYR A 75 48.60 22.83 -9.79
N GLN A 76 48.18 22.32 -8.64
CA GLN A 76 47.50 21.04 -8.62
C GLN A 76 46.05 21.27 -9.05
N GLN A 77 45.68 20.74 -10.20
CA GLN A 77 44.34 20.88 -10.77
C GLN A 77 43.32 20.00 -10.09
N TYR A 78 43.77 18.85 -9.58
CA TYR A 78 42.90 17.85 -8.94
C TYR A 78 43.52 17.37 -7.64
N LEU A 79 42.65 17.07 -6.69
CA LEU A 79 42.97 16.30 -5.50
C LEU A 79 42.29 14.95 -5.56
N GLN A 80 42.89 13.93 -5.03
CA GLN A 80 42.27 12.63 -4.85
C GLN A 80 41.65 12.55 -3.45
N ALA A 81 40.36 12.21 -3.37
CA ALA A 81 39.64 12.11 -2.13
C ALA A 81 38.76 10.85 -2.09
N ASN A 82 38.56 10.37 -0.89
CA ASN A 82 37.62 9.30 -0.60
C ASN A 82 36.48 9.88 0.25
N PHE A 83 35.24 9.63 -0.16
CA PHE A 83 34.04 10.09 0.51
C PHE A 83 33.31 8.92 1.14
N ARG A 84 32.82 9.12 2.37
CA ARG A 84 31.98 8.15 3.07
C ARG A 84 30.75 8.87 3.59
N LEU A 85 29.60 8.39 3.16
CA LEU A 85 28.30 8.85 3.65
C LEU A 85 27.70 7.74 4.50
N ARG A 86 27.47 8.03 5.78
CA ARG A 86 26.84 7.11 6.71
C ARG A 86 25.47 7.64 7.11
N PHE A 87 24.46 6.80 6.98
CA PHE A 87 23.08 7.09 7.33
C PHE A 87 22.71 6.46 8.67
N ASN A 88 21.70 7.00 9.35
CA ASN A 88 21.15 6.41 10.57
C ASN A 88 20.17 5.24 10.30
N THR A 89 19.98 4.87 9.04
CA THR A 89 19.18 3.73 8.60
C THR A 89 19.89 2.99 7.47
N ASN A 90 19.36 1.82 7.07
CA ASN A 90 19.94 1.03 6.00
C ASN A 90 19.78 1.69 4.63
N VAL A 91 20.85 1.70 3.84
CA VAL A 91 20.84 2.08 2.43
C VAL A 91 20.28 0.91 1.62
N THR A 92 19.30 1.20 0.78
CA THR A 92 18.59 0.22 -0.04
C THR A 92 18.66 0.54 -1.53
N SER A 93 19.59 1.43 -1.92
CA SER A 93 19.91 1.67 -3.32
C SER A 93 20.26 0.36 -4.02
N MET A 94 19.75 0.20 -5.24
CA MET A 94 19.93 -1.02 -6.01
C MET A 94 21.41 -1.27 -6.31
N ILE A 95 21.83 -2.52 -6.20
CA ILE A 95 23.20 -2.96 -6.50
C ILE A 95 23.23 -3.53 -7.91
N HIS A 96 24.16 -3.02 -8.71
CA HIS A 96 24.48 -3.51 -10.04
C HIS A 96 25.83 -4.22 -10.00
N GLU A 97 25.93 -5.37 -10.65
CA GLU A 97 27.17 -6.10 -10.82
C GLU A 97 27.70 -5.93 -12.25
N THR A 98 28.95 -5.53 -12.38
CA THR A 98 29.60 -5.54 -13.69
C THR A 98 29.98 -6.95 -14.13
N SER A 99 30.24 -7.16 -15.41
CA SER A 99 30.75 -8.42 -15.93
C SER A 99 32.12 -8.80 -15.34
N GLY A 100 32.82 -7.87 -14.66
CA GLY A 100 34.07 -8.08 -13.93
C GLY A 100 33.88 -8.50 -12.46
N GLY A 101 32.67 -8.49 -11.95
CA GLY A 101 32.35 -8.83 -10.56
C GLY A 101 32.46 -7.67 -9.58
N ASP A 102 32.65 -6.44 -10.06
CA ASP A 102 32.57 -5.24 -9.22
C ASP A 102 31.11 -4.86 -9.02
N ALA A 103 30.72 -4.63 -7.77
CA ALA A 103 29.36 -4.22 -7.38
C ALA A 103 29.35 -2.73 -7.05
N PHE A 104 28.42 -1.99 -7.65
CA PHE A 104 28.18 -0.58 -7.37
C PHE A 104 26.69 -0.31 -7.22
N THR A 105 26.36 0.81 -6.60
CA THR A 105 24.95 1.20 -6.39
C THR A 105 24.51 2.24 -7.42
N GLU A 106 23.19 2.47 -7.48
CA GLU A 106 22.60 3.57 -8.25
C GLU A 106 22.82 4.97 -7.64
N ALA A 107 23.37 5.04 -6.42
CA ALA A 107 23.72 6.31 -5.79
C ALA A 107 24.89 6.96 -6.56
N LEU A 108 24.77 8.26 -6.84
CA LEU A 108 25.69 8.98 -7.71
C LEU A 108 26.39 10.11 -6.97
N LEU A 109 27.64 10.33 -7.31
CA LEU A 109 28.37 11.56 -7.04
C LEU A 109 28.50 12.34 -8.35
N VAL A 110 27.96 13.54 -8.37
CA VAL A 110 28.07 14.51 -9.47
C VAL A 110 28.95 15.66 -9.01
N ILE A 111 29.93 16.04 -9.82
CA ILE A 111 30.89 17.09 -9.51
C ILE A 111 30.63 18.28 -10.42
N ASN A 112 30.61 19.50 -9.84
CA ASN A 112 30.35 20.76 -10.55
C ASN A 112 29.06 20.72 -11.38
N ASP A 113 28.00 20.22 -10.73
CA ASP A 113 26.65 20.25 -11.29
C ASP A 113 26.23 21.73 -11.47
N ASN A 114 26.32 22.23 -12.70
CA ASN A 114 26.03 23.60 -13.07
C ASN A 114 24.53 23.94 -13.01
N ASN A 115 23.75 23.20 -12.27
CA ASN A 115 22.30 23.34 -12.15
C ASN A 115 21.84 24.62 -11.42
N SER A 116 22.73 25.55 -11.13
CA SER A 116 22.37 26.88 -10.63
C SER A 116 21.69 27.78 -11.68
N GLN A 117 21.57 27.32 -12.93
CA GLN A 117 20.99 28.09 -14.03
C GLN A 117 19.85 27.39 -14.78
N GLY A 118 19.29 26.28 -14.29
CA GLY A 118 18.15 25.63 -14.97
C GLY A 118 18.49 25.10 -16.37
N SER A 119 19.75 24.97 -16.74
CA SER A 119 20.13 24.30 -17.97
C SER A 119 20.12 22.80 -17.73
N GLU A 120 19.30 22.11 -18.49
CA GLU A 120 19.26 20.67 -18.61
C GLU A 120 20.69 20.13 -18.62
N ILE A 121 21.04 19.31 -17.62
CA ILE A 121 22.05 18.32 -17.88
C ILE A 121 21.39 17.43 -18.92
N THR A 122 21.63 17.76 -20.19
CA THR A 122 21.11 16.97 -21.30
C THR A 122 21.50 15.53 -21.06
N SER A 123 20.60 14.61 -21.38
CA SER A 123 20.71 13.14 -21.29
C SER A 123 21.92 12.53 -21.98
N SER A 124 22.83 13.34 -22.45
CA SER A 124 24.12 12.99 -23.01
C SER A 124 25.19 13.71 -22.20
N PHE A 125 25.74 13.02 -21.18
CA PHE A 125 27.15 13.20 -20.95
C PHE A 125 27.82 12.58 -22.18
N PRO A 126 28.17 13.38 -23.20
CA PRO A 126 28.80 12.80 -24.37
C PRO A 126 30.15 12.24 -23.91
N ASP A 127 30.37 10.97 -24.18
CA ASP A 127 31.62 10.30 -24.03
C ASP A 127 32.15 10.02 -22.60
N CYS A 128 31.27 9.63 -21.67
CA CYS A 128 31.73 8.99 -20.42
C CYS A 128 32.32 7.58 -20.65
N ASP A 129 32.28 7.05 -21.86
CA ASP A 129 32.80 5.72 -22.25
C ASP A 129 34.33 5.52 -22.13
N GLY A 130 35.06 6.53 -21.69
CA GLY A 130 36.51 6.45 -21.58
C GLY A 130 37.11 7.12 -20.35
N GLY A 131 36.31 7.61 -19.44
CA GLY A 131 36.76 8.38 -18.26
C GLY A 131 37.38 9.72 -18.68
N TRP A 132 36.81 10.85 -18.31
CA TRP A 132 37.34 12.19 -18.46
C TRP A 132 37.20 12.84 -19.84
N ALA A 133 36.00 13.00 -20.34
CA ALA A 133 35.80 13.78 -21.56
C ALA A 133 36.03 15.30 -21.35
N ASP A 134 35.63 15.83 -20.20
CA ASP A 134 35.91 17.20 -19.79
C ASP A 134 36.31 17.23 -18.31
N PRO A 135 37.49 17.63 -17.94
CA PRO A 135 37.94 17.70 -16.57
C PRO A 135 37.16 18.71 -15.72
N ARG A 136 36.41 19.64 -16.36
CA ARG A 136 35.52 20.59 -15.69
C ARG A 136 34.22 19.92 -15.21
N TYR A 137 33.82 18.86 -15.92
CA TYR A 137 32.57 18.13 -15.65
C TYR A 137 32.85 16.62 -15.63
N PRO A 138 33.50 16.13 -14.57
CA PRO A 138 33.82 14.71 -14.47
C PRO A 138 32.55 13.89 -14.49
N CYS A 139 32.61 12.76 -15.15
CA CYS A 139 31.48 11.85 -15.24
C CYS A 139 30.95 11.49 -13.86
N PRO A 140 29.60 11.36 -13.69
CA PRO A 140 29.02 10.88 -12.48
C PRO A 140 29.60 9.53 -12.05
N GLN A 141 29.89 9.40 -10.77
CA GLN A 141 30.49 8.19 -10.21
C GLN A 141 29.49 7.47 -9.31
N ASN A 142 29.37 6.16 -9.49
CA ASN A 142 28.54 5.33 -8.66
C ASN A 142 29.17 5.07 -7.30
N GLY A 143 28.39 5.13 -6.26
CA GLY A 143 28.80 4.75 -4.91
C GLY A 143 28.82 3.24 -4.71
N VAL A 144 29.65 2.77 -3.82
CA VAL A 144 29.74 1.37 -3.41
C VAL A 144 29.20 1.23 -1.98
N LEU A 145 28.37 0.21 -1.75
CA LEU A 145 27.85 -0.09 -0.42
C LEU A 145 28.95 -0.79 0.41
N LEU A 146 29.51 -0.08 1.39
CA LEU A 146 30.54 -0.63 2.28
C LEU A 146 29.93 -1.44 3.43
N THR A 147 28.90 -0.90 4.05
CA THR A 147 28.09 -1.53 5.09
C THR A 147 26.63 -1.22 4.82
N GLN A 148 25.71 -1.85 5.53
CA GLN A 148 24.25 -1.64 5.31
C GLN A 148 23.82 -0.17 5.39
N ASP A 149 24.57 0.67 6.10
CA ASP A 149 24.26 2.08 6.37
C ASP A 149 25.28 3.05 5.74
N THR A 150 26.25 2.56 4.97
CA THR A 150 27.40 3.39 4.53
C THR A 150 27.71 3.19 3.06
N LEU A 151 27.68 4.28 2.32
CA LEU A 151 28.16 4.39 0.93
C LEU A 151 29.57 4.97 0.91
N ILE A 152 30.38 4.53 -0.07
CA ILE A 152 31.72 5.04 -0.31
C ILE A 152 31.94 5.37 -1.79
N TRP A 153 32.76 6.39 -2.02
CA TRP A 153 33.37 6.75 -3.29
C TRP A 153 34.85 6.86 -3.05
N ASP A 154 35.63 5.90 -3.52
CA ASP A 154 37.08 5.85 -3.32
C ASP A 154 37.81 6.35 -4.54
N GLY A 155 38.92 7.10 -4.33
CA GLY A 155 39.82 7.54 -5.38
C GLY A 155 39.26 8.62 -6.31
N VAL A 156 38.25 9.36 -5.84
CA VAL A 156 37.62 10.42 -6.64
C VAL A 156 38.62 11.56 -6.88
N TYR A 157 38.73 11.98 -8.13
CA TYR A 157 39.47 13.18 -8.50
C TYR A 157 38.53 14.39 -8.45
N VAL A 158 38.81 15.29 -7.54
CA VAL A 158 38.02 16.50 -7.31
C VAL A 158 38.79 17.70 -7.86
N PRO A 159 38.19 18.53 -8.71
CA PRO A 159 38.78 19.80 -9.15
C PRO A 159 39.08 20.69 -7.93
N VAL A 160 40.28 21.25 -7.91
CA VAL A 160 40.65 22.21 -6.85
C VAL A 160 39.95 23.53 -7.13
N PRO A 161 39.15 24.09 -6.21
CA PRO A 161 38.44 25.34 -6.43
C PRO A 161 39.37 26.46 -6.82
N GLY A 162 39.08 27.13 -7.95
CA GLY A 162 39.85 28.23 -8.50
C GLY A 162 41.24 27.84 -9.06
N ALA A 163 41.51 26.57 -9.34
CA ALA A 163 42.68 26.17 -10.09
C ALA A 163 42.52 26.48 -11.60
N PRO A 164 43.58 26.75 -12.33
CA PRO A 164 43.50 26.95 -13.80
C PRO A 164 43.08 25.65 -14.48
N ASN A 165 42.16 25.72 -15.43
CA ASN A 165 41.67 24.57 -16.20
C ASN A 165 42.46 24.28 -17.49
N ASN A 166 43.69 24.60 -17.53
CA ASN A 166 44.54 24.76 -18.71
C ASN A 166 44.89 23.45 -19.46
N LEU A 167 43.94 22.56 -19.70
CA LEU A 167 44.13 21.37 -20.53
C LEU A 167 43.90 21.63 -22.04
N ASP A 168 43.08 22.65 -22.39
CA ASP A 168 42.74 22.90 -23.80
C ASP A 168 43.86 23.57 -24.60
N ASN A 169 44.79 24.25 -23.97
CA ASN A 169 45.90 24.90 -24.67
C ASN A 169 47.15 24.00 -24.85
N MET A 170 47.19 22.80 -24.32
CA MET A 170 48.31 21.89 -24.56
C MET A 170 48.28 21.17 -25.89
N ASN A 171 47.22 21.25 -26.69
CA ASN A 171 47.08 20.41 -27.87
C ASN A 171 46.67 21.09 -29.18
N SER A 172 46.37 22.38 -29.22
CA SER A 172 45.86 22.89 -30.50
C SER A 172 46.96 23.35 -31.48
N ASP A 173 48.14 23.75 -31.06
CA ASP A 173 49.04 24.42 -31.97
C ASP A 173 50.46 23.96 -32.01
N ASN A 174 50.85 22.83 -31.51
CA ASN A 174 52.21 22.27 -31.69
C ASN A 174 53.35 23.32 -31.49
N GLU A 175 53.04 24.49 -30.97
CA GLU A 175 54.00 25.52 -30.62
C GLU A 175 54.37 25.30 -29.17
N GLY A 176 55.58 24.81 -29.00
CA GLY A 176 56.17 24.56 -27.68
C GLY A 176 56.03 25.80 -26.82
N PHE A 177 55.93 25.55 -25.53
CA PHE A 177 56.03 26.55 -24.47
C PHE A 177 57.15 27.55 -24.83
N ASP A 178 56.82 28.62 -25.53
CA ASP A 178 57.73 29.73 -25.74
C ASP A 178 57.88 30.41 -24.39
N GLY A 179 59.11 30.57 -24.00
CA GLY A 179 59.55 30.92 -22.67
C GLY A 179 58.92 32.21 -22.08
N PRO A 180 59.43 32.66 -20.92
CA PRO A 180 58.79 33.64 -20.04
C PRO A 180 58.62 35.06 -20.59
N ASP A 181 58.81 35.26 -21.89
CA ASP A 181 58.78 36.61 -22.52
C ASP A 181 57.52 36.89 -23.34
N ASP A 182 56.55 36.00 -23.38
CA ASP A 182 55.31 36.25 -24.06
C ASP A 182 54.33 36.94 -23.09
N ALA A 183 54.14 38.22 -23.27
CA ALA A 183 53.37 39.10 -22.37
C ALA A 183 51.84 38.86 -22.40
N ASP A 184 51.42 37.85 -23.17
CA ASP A 184 49.99 37.48 -23.29
C ASP A 184 49.60 36.23 -22.43
N THR A 185 50.51 35.68 -21.63
CA THR A 185 50.26 34.49 -20.79
C THR A 185 50.01 34.79 -19.32
N ASP A 186 49.69 36.01 -18.97
CA ASP A 186 49.19 36.34 -17.63
C ASP A 186 47.77 35.83 -17.47
N PHE A 187 47.62 34.52 -17.28
CA PHE A 187 46.37 33.95 -16.78
C PHE A 187 46.14 34.41 -15.34
N ASP A 188 45.63 35.62 -15.23
CA ASP A 188 45.30 36.21 -13.94
C ASP A 188 43.92 35.72 -13.54
N CYS A 189 43.84 34.60 -12.84
CA CYS A 189 42.63 34.20 -12.14
C CYS A 189 42.29 35.17 -11.00
N ASN A 190 42.57 36.47 -11.19
CA ASN A 190 42.37 37.50 -10.21
C ASN A 190 40.95 38.04 -10.28
N LEU A 191 40.05 37.43 -9.53
CA LEU A 191 38.65 37.80 -9.43
C LEU A 191 38.37 39.17 -8.78
N ALA A 192 39.40 39.86 -8.31
CA ALA A 192 39.22 41.18 -7.72
C ALA A 192 38.92 42.28 -8.77
N ALA A 193 39.11 42.02 -10.05
CA ALA A 193 38.97 42.99 -11.12
C ALA A 193 37.65 42.91 -11.92
N GLY A 194 36.76 41.96 -11.64
CA GLY A 194 35.44 41.86 -12.26
C GLY A 194 35.45 41.49 -13.74
N PHE A 195 36.51 40.98 -14.26
CA PHE A 195 36.60 40.43 -15.61
C PHE A 195 36.46 38.92 -15.57
N TRP A 196 35.37 38.45 -16.10
CA TRP A 196 35.19 37.05 -16.49
C TRP A 196 35.82 36.88 -17.84
N ASP A 197 37.08 36.40 -17.88
CA ASP A 197 37.63 35.87 -19.11
C ASP A 197 37.15 34.43 -19.23
N GLU A 198 36.40 34.10 -20.26
CA GLU A 198 35.69 32.84 -20.47
C GLU A 198 36.65 31.63 -20.62
N GLU A 199 37.97 31.83 -20.60
CA GLU A 199 38.95 30.86 -20.99
C GLU A 199 40.02 30.62 -19.90
N GLY A 200 39.77 29.94 -18.82
CA GLY A 200 40.93 29.41 -18.15
C GLY A 200 40.95 29.10 -16.66
N CYS A 201 39.92 29.35 -15.89
CA CYS A 201 39.95 29.01 -14.45
C CYS A 201 38.72 28.18 -14.03
N TYR A 202 38.95 27.22 -13.14
CA TYR A 202 37.84 26.57 -12.46
C TYR A 202 37.09 27.58 -11.60
N ASP A 203 35.78 27.40 -11.43
CA ASP A 203 34.98 28.18 -10.51
C ASP A 203 35.63 28.22 -9.14
N GLN A 204 35.43 29.33 -8.41
CA GLN A 204 35.95 29.47 -7.03
C GLN A 204 35.37 28.44 -6.07
N THR A 205 34.29 27.80 -6.47
CA THR A 205 33.60 26.80 -5.70
C THR A 205 33.54 25.49 -6.49
N THR A 206 34.00 24.40 -5.89
CA THR A 206 33.76 23.06 -6.42
C THR A 206 32.58 22.47 -5.65
N THR A 207 31.56 22.09 -6.39
CA THR A 207 30.35 21.47 -5.83
C THR A 207 30.41 19.95 -6.00
N LEU A 208 30.17 19.22 -4.92
CA LEU A 208 30.06 17.77 -4.90
C LEU A 208 28.65 17.42 -4.45
N ARG A 209 27.87 16.79 -5.31
CA ARG A 209 26.49 16.43 -5.03
C ARG A 209 26.34 14.92 -5.02
N PHE A 210 25.96 14.38 -3.87
CA PHE A 210 25.61 12.97 -3.71
C PHE A 210 24.10 12.85 -3.82
N THR A 211 23.62 12.12 -4.81
CA THR A 211 22.21 12.04 -5.18
C THR A 211 21.76 10.61 -5.44
N ASN A 212 20.46 10.42 -5.66
CA ASN A 212 19.84 9.14 -5.96
C ASN A 212 20.09 8.06 -4.91
N VAL A 213 20.25 8.47 -3.64
CA VAL A 213 20.40 7.53 -2.53
C VAL A 213 19.00 7.09 -2.08
N ARG A 214 18.82 5.78 -1.94
CA ARG A 214 17.61 5.20 -1.37
C ARG A 214 17.89 4.54 -0.04
N VAL A 215 16.96 4.69 0.88
CA VAL A 215 17.06 4.15 2.24
C VAL A 215 15.80 3.39 2.65
N ASN A 216 15.96 2.55 3.68
CA ASN A 216 14.84 1.92 4.34
C ASN A 216 14.22 2.89 5.37
N ALA A 217 13.06 3.45 5.06
CA ALA A 217 12.35 4.36 5.96
C ALA A 217 11.67 3.61 7.14
N THR A 218 11.40 2.32 7.01
CA THR A 218 10.72 1.53 8.08
C THR A 218 11.58 1.36 9.34
N GLY A 219 12.89 1.61 9.24
CA GLY A 219 13.81 1.64 10.37
C GLY A 219 13.83 2.96 11.14
N VAL A 220 13.12 3.97 10.65
CA VAL A 220 13.01 5.30 11.26
C VAL A 220 11.62 5.43 11.88
N PRO A 221 11.49 5.94 13.12
CA PRO A 221 10.16 6.18 13.68
C PRO A 221 9.34 7.11 12.78
N GLU A 222 8.03 6.94 12.77
CA GLU A 222 7.13 7.91 12.16
C GLU A 222 7.40 9.32 12.71
N SER A 223 7.44 10.32 11.84
CA SER A 223 7.90 11.69 12.13
C SER A 223 9.37 11.78 12.55
N GLY A 224 10.16 10.73 12.29
CA GLY A 224 11.60 10.73 12.51
C GLY A 224 12.37 11.20 11.29
N THR A 225 13.62 11.62 11.52
CA THR A 225 14.47 12.18 10.48
C THR A 225 15.57 11.19 10.07
N VAL A 226 15.80 11.05 8.76
CA VAL A 226 16.97 10.38 8.22
C VAL A 226 18.12 11.38 8.18
N THR A 227 19.23 11.01 8.83
CA THR A 227 20.42 11.85 8.90
C THR A 227 21.57 11.20 8.15
N VAL A 228 22.42 12.04 7.54
CA VAL A 228 23.67 11.61 6.91
C VAL A 228 24.87 12.21 7.66
N SER A 229 25.93 11.43 7.80
CA SER A 229 27.22 11.87 8.30
C SER A 229 28.28 11.70 7.21
N VAL A 230 28.93 12.80 6.84
CA VAL A 230 29.93 12.84 5.76
C VAL A 230 31.33 12.81 6.34
N ASN A 231 32.16 11.87 5.83
CA ASN A 231 33.59 11.80 6.15
C ASN A 231 34.39 11.87 4.86
N ILE A 232 35.43 12.71 4.87
CA ILE A 232 36.30 12.91 3.74
C ILE A 232 37.72 12.49 4.17
N ALA A 233 38.35 11.63 3.37
CA ALA A 233 39.78 11.31 3.48
C ALA A 233 40.47 11.72 2.17
N SER A 234 41.43 12.60 2.24
CA SER A 234 42.09 13.21 1.09
C SER A 234 43.59 13.32 1.31
N SER A 235 44.33 13.40 0.23
CA SER A 235 45.76 13.70 0.26
C SER A 235 46.06 15.12 0.77
N PHE A 236 45.04 15.99 0.80
CA PHE A 236 45.13 17.36 1.30
C PHE A 236 44.22 17.60 2.47
N SER A 237 44.47 18.66 3.23
CA SER A 237 43.61 19.04 4.33
C SER A 237 42.33 19.68 3.82
N ILE A 238 41.21 18.97 3.98
CA ILE A 238 39.87 19.48 3.73
C ILE A 238 39.20 19.73 5.07
N SER A 239 38.77 20.96 5.28
CA SER A 239 38.00 21.36 6.46
C SER A 239 36.51 21.16 6.19
N LEU A 240 35.84 20.38 7.02
CA LEU A 240 34.37 20.21 7.00
C LEU A 240 33.86 20.37 8.45
N PRO A 241 33.56 21.60 8.88
CA PRO A 241 33.19 21.90 10.28
C PRO A 241 31.90 21.21 10.70
N ASN A 242 30.89 21.18 9.82
CA ASN A 242 29.65 20.44 10.03
C ASN A 242 29.65 19.21 9.10
N ARG A 243 29.50 18.04 9.71
CA ARG A 243 29.55 16.76 8.99
C ARG A 243 28.20 16.04 8.93
N ASN A 244 27.21 16.55 9.63
CA ASN A 244 25.91 15.91 9.73
C ASN A 244 24.85 16.81 9.10
N GLY A 245 23.91 16.20 8.38
CA GLY A 245 22.78 16.87 7.78
C GLY A 245 21.54 15.98 7.77
N ASP A 246 20.39 16.59 7.74
CA ASP A 246 19.10 15.90 7.62
C ASP A 246 18.77 15.76 6.13
N VAL A 247 18.45 14.55 5.69
CA VAL A 247 18.22 14.25 4.25
C VAL A 247 16.81 13.78 3.95
N ALA A 248 16.06 13.35 4.96
CA ALA A 248 14.64 13.06 4.81
C ALA A 248 13.90 13.09 6.14
N ASP A 249 12.59 13.36 6.08
CA ASP A 249 11.65 13.20 7.16
C ASP A 249 10.62 12.13 6.81
N ALA A 250 10.46 11.12 7.68
CA ALA A 250 9.57 9.99 7.43
C ALA A 250 8.16 10.27 7.97
N PHE A 251 7.16 10.14 7.12
CA PHE A 251 5.74 10.29 7.47
C PHE A 251 4.95 9.10 6.96
N GLN A 252 3.80 8.82 7.57
CA GLN A 252 2.84 7.89 7.00
C GLN A 252 2.48 8.34 5.58
N GLY A 253 2.62 7.46 4.61
CA GLY A 253 2.39 7.78 3.20
C GLY A 253 0.96 7.51 2.74
N LEU A 254 0.33 6.44 3.25
CA LEU A 254 -1.03 6.02 2.90
C LEU A 254 -1.93 6.03 4.12
N ILE A 255 -3.07 6.72 3.99
CA ILE A 255 -4.18 6.66 4.93
C ILE A 255 -5.36 6.09 4.15
N ALA A 256 -5.82 4.90 4.54
CA ALA A 256 -6.95 4.24 3.92
C ALA A 256 -8.08 4.10 4.93
N SER A 257 -9.33 4.27 4.49
CA SER A 257 -10.55 4.09 5.29
C SER A 257 -11.69 3.59 4.43
N LEU A 258 -12.63 2.89 5.06
CA LEU A 258 -13.89 2.51 4.42
C LEU A 258 -14.89 3.65 4.59
N GLU A 259 -15.30 4.29 3.48
CA GLU A 259 -16.28 5.39 3.51
C GLU A 259 -17.73 4.85 3.56
N SER A 260 -17.99 3.76 2.87
CA SER A 260 -19.30 3.13 2.83
C SER A 260 -19.23 1.62 2.72
N SER A 261 -20.28 0.96 3.26
CA SER A 261 -20.45 -0.49 3.17
C SER A 261 -21.84 -0.83 2.65
N VAL A 262 -21.99 -2.04 2.15
CA VAL A 262 -23.27 -2.55 1.66
C VAL A 262 -23.75 -3.73 2.50
N ALA A 263 -25.07 -3.84 2.66
CA ALA A 263 -25.68 -4.97 3.30
C ALA A 263 -26.92 -5.40 2.51
N GLY A 264 -27.11 -6.67 2.31
CA GLY A 264 -28.24 -7.20 1.60
C GLY A 264 -28.71 -8.55 2.13
N LEU A 265 -29.85 -8.99 1.63
CA LEU A 265 -30.45 -10.27 1.97
C LEU A 265 -30.05 -11.31 0.92
N GLN A 266 -29.70 -12.50 1.38
CA GLN A 266 -29.31 -13.64 0.54
C GLN A 266 -30.34 -13.98 -0.54
N CYS A 267 -31.62 -13.86 -0.22
CA CYS A 267 -32.73 -14.29 -1.07
C CYS A 267 -33.33 -13.19 -1.96
N GLU A 268 -32.82 -11.99 -1.89
CA GLU A 268 -33.28 -10.87 -2.71
C GLU A 268 -32.22 -10.50 -3.74
N GLU A 269 -32.67 -10.15 -4.96
CA GLU A 269 -31.79 -9.54 -5.94
C GLU A 269 -31.19 -8.26 -5.35
N PHE A 270 -29.88 -8.21 -5.27
CA PHE A 270 -29.15 -7.01 -4.89
C PHE A 270 -28.58 -6.40 -6.17
N GLY A 271 -29.32 -5.45 -6.71
CA GLY A 271 -28.86 -4.69 -7.86
C GLY A 271 -27.60 -3.92 -7.51
N ARG A 272 -26.76 -3.63 -8.52
CA ARG A 272 -25.43 -3.05 -8.39
C ARG A 272 -25.36 -1.93 -7.35
N GLY A 273 -24.98 -2.31 -6.14
CA GLY A 273 -24.59 -1.40 -5.07
C GLY A 273 -23.09 -1.18 -5.07
N TYR A 274 -22.61 -0.25 -4.27
CA TYR A 274 -21.16 -0.10 -4.08
C TYR A 274 -20.81 0.25 -2.63
N ALA A 275 -19.74 -0.34 -2.15
CA ALA A 275 -18.95 0.13 -1.03
C ALA A 275 -17.86 1.05 -1.56
N ALA A 276 -17.32 1.92 -0.74
CA ALA A 276 -16.27 2.84 -1.16
C ALA A 276 -15.09 2.81 -0.20
N VAL A 277 -13.90 2.64 -0.75
CA VAL A 277 -12.62 2.78 -0.03
C VAL A 277 -12.02 4.12 -0.40
N GLU A 278 -11.70 4.93 0.60
CA GLU A 278 -11.05 6.21 0.44
C GLU A 278 -9.55 6.09 0.72
N LEU A 279 -8.72 6.55 -0.22
CA LEU A 279 -7.26 6.61 -0.11
C LEU A 279 -6.82 8.07 -0.04
N TRP A 280 -6.13 8.44 1.03
CA TRP A 280 -5.53 9.76 1.21
C TRP A 280 -4.03 9.70 1.18
N GLU A 281 -3.42 10.69 0.56
CA GLU A 281 -2.00 10.96 0.77
C GLU A 281 -1.73 11.35 2.21
N GLY A 282 -0.73 10.75 2.85
CA GLY A 282 -0.27 11.16 4.16
C GLY A 282 0.38 12.55 4.15
N PHE A 283 1.08 12.86 3.06
CA PHE A 283 1.69 14.16 2.75
C PHE A 283 1.70 14.37 1.24
N ALA A 284 1.75 15.61 0.77
CA ALA A 284 1.92 15.89 -0.65
C ALA A 284 3.16 15.17 -1.19
N THR A 285 3.08 14.54 -2.35
CA THR A 285 4.11 13.68 -2.94
C THR A 285 4.26 12.27 -2.35
N SER A 286 3.33 11.77 -1.54
CA SER A 286 3.35 10.35 -1.16
C SER A 286 2.86 9.43 -2.29
N PHE A 287 1.98 9.92 -3.16
CA PHE A 287 1.53 9.26 -4.38
C PHE A 287 2.29 9.83 -5.57
N LYS A 288 3.20 9.04 -6.13
CA LYS A 288 4.12 9.51 -7.16
C LYS A 288 3.89 8.80 -8.47
N THR A 289 3.87 9.58 -9.54
CA THR A 289 3.97 9.03 -10.89
C THR A 289 5.37 8.47 -11.14
N ILE A 290 5.52 7.68 -12.21
CA ILE A 290 6.84 7.21 -12.60
C ILE A 290 7.77 8.39 -12.94
N GLY A 291 7.20 9.45 -13.53
CA GLY A 291 7.94 10.64 -13.97
C GLY A 291 8.83 10.38 -15.18
N VAL A 292 9.20 11.46 -15.86
CA VAL A 292 10.23 11.42 -16.88
C VAL A 292 11.56 11.73 -16.18
N PRO A 293 12.65 10.99 -16.44
CA PRO A 293 13.95 11.32 -15.89
C PRO A 293 14.39 12.68 -16.46
N THR A 294 14.01 13.76 -15.81
CA THR A 294 14.49 15.10 -16.04
C THR A 294 15.30 15.53 -14.84
N PHE A 295 16.44 16.13 -15.08
CA PHE A 295 17.33 16.69 -14.06
C PHE A 295 16.73 17.89 -13.32
N LEU A 296 15.46 18.19 -13.54
CA LEU A 296 14.80 19.41 -13.11
C LEU A 296 14.12 19.27 -11.74
N GLU A 297 13.82 20.41 -11.18
CA GLU A 297 13.32 20.77 -9.84
C GLU A 297 12.26 19.84 -9.21
N ASN A 298 11.66 18.92 -9.97
CA ASN A 298 10.63 18.00 -9.53
C ASN A 298 11.12 16.55 -9.33
N ALA A 299 12.42 16.32 -9.32
CA ALA A 299 12.97 14.96 -9.15
C ALA A 299 12.47 14.25 -7.89
N HIS A 300 11.95 14.98 -6.89
CA HIS A 300 11.42 14.43 -5.65
C HIS A 300 9.92 14.11 -5.71
N SER A 301 9.21 14.63 -6.68
CA SER A 301 7.78 14.40 -6.89
C SER A 301 7.47 13.16 -7.73
N ALA A 302 8.48 12.51 -8.29
CA ALA A 302 8.37 11.31 -9.11
C ALA A 302 9.15 10.14 -8.49
N GLU A 303 8.80 8.90 -8.85
CA GLU A 303 9.53 7.71 -8.41
C GLU A 303 10.88 7.56 -9.09
N ASN A 304 11.04 8.04 -10.32
CA ASN A 304 12.32 8.06 -10.99
C ASN A 304 13.33 8.95 -10.26
N GLY A 305 14.55 8.42 -10.15
CA GLY A 305 15.70 9.20 -9.69
C GLY A 305 16.49 9.79 -10.87
N TYR A 306 17.74 10.18 -10.62
CA TYR A 306 18.70 10.45 -11.67
C TYR A 306 18.91 9.18 -12.50
N TRP A 307 18.73 9.30 -13.79
CA TRP A 307 18.91 8.18 -14.71
C TRP A 307 20.11 8.42 -15.61
N ILE A 308 21.05 7.50 -15.58
CA ILE A 308 22.20 7.46 -16.49
C ILE A 308 22.28 6.02 -17.00
N ASP A 309 22.19 5.83 -18.31
CA ASP A 309 22.32 4.52 -18.99
C ASP A 309 21.44 3.39 -18.41
N GLY A 310 20.20 3.72 -18.04
CA GLY A 310 19.25 2.76 -17.47
C GLY A 310 19.42 2.49 -15.97
N MET A 311 20.35 3.15 -15.31
CA MET A 311 20.54 3.05 -13.86
C MET A 311 19.72 4.12 -13.12
N GLY A 312 19.17 3.76 -11.95
CA GLY A 312 18.45 4.70 -11.09
C GLY A 312 16.98 4.93 -11.46
N SER A 313 16.48 4.35 -12.55
CA SER A 313 15.06 4.50 -12.92
C SER A 313 14.14 3.67 -12.03
N ALA A 314 12.95 4.20 -11.71
CA ALA A 314 11.89 3.43 -11.10
C ALA A 314 11.40 2.35 -12.08
N THR A 315 10.90 1.25 -11.54
CA THR A 315 10.29 0.16 -12.34
C THR A 315 8.80 0.38 -12.53
N GLN A 316 8.16 1.14 -11.62
CA GLN A 316 6.75 1.50 -11.64
C GLN A 316 6.53 2.82 -10.88
N ALA A 317 5.35 3.41 -11.06
CA ALA A 317 4.84 4.48 -10.20
C ALA A 317 4.45 3.94 -8.81
N THR A 318 3.94 4.80 -7.94
CA THR A 318 3.29 4.34 -6.69
C THR A 318 2.11 3.44 -7.05
N GLN A 319 2.04 2.27 -6.42
CA GLN A 319 0.96 1.30 -6.60
C GLN A 319 0.29 0.98 -5.26
N PHE A 320 -0.98 0.60 -5.33
CA PHE A 320 -1.78 0.16 -4.18
C PHE A 320 -2.33 -1.23 -4.46
N ILE A 321 -2.31 -2.09 -3.46
CA ILE A 321 -3.05 -3.35 -3.47
C ILE A 321 -4.29 -3.23 -2.59
N ILE A 322 -5.44 -3.53 -3.16
CA ILE A 322 -6.72 -3.65 -2.46
C ILE A 322 -7.03 -5.13 -2.37
N ARG A 323 -7.10 -5.65 -1.16
CA ARG A 323 -7.37 -7.06 -0.88
C ARG A 323 -8.77 -7.20 -0.32
N LEU A 324 -9.60 -7.98 -0.99
CA LEU A 324 -10.92 -8.35 -0.53
C LEU A 324 -10.85 -9.77 0.01
N THR A 325 -11.36 -9.99 1.22
CA THR A 325 -11.30 -11.29 1.90
C THR A 325 -12.66 -11.64 2.51
N GLY A 326 -12.95 -12.94 2.68
CA GLY A 326 -14.22 -13.40 3.19
C GLY A 326 -15.39 -13.12 2.25
N LEU A 327 -15.11 -13.04 0.93
CA LEU A 327 -16.11 -12.71 -0.07
C LEU A 327 -17.22 -13.77 -0.10
N PRO A 328 -18.51 -13.36 -0.08
CA PRO A 328 -19.63 -14.25 -0.28
C PRO A 328 -19.51 -15.00 -1.61
N GLU A 329 -19.51 -16.33 -1.58
CA GLU A 329 -19.62 -17.12 -2.80
C GLU A 329 -20.99 -16.84 -3.45
N GLY A 330 -21.06 -16.67 -4.76
CA GLY A 330 -22.29 -16.32 -5.48
C GLY A 330 -22.55 -14.82 -5.61
N ALA A 331 -21.72 -13.94 -5.01
CA ALA A 331 -21.76 -12.50 -5.28
C ALA A 331 -20.66 -12.10 -6.25
N ASP A 332 -20.99 -11.18 -7.15
CA ASP A 332 -20.05 -10.62 -8.11
C ASP A 332 -19.42 -9.32 -7.56
N PHE A 333 -18.12 -9.16 -7.82
CA PHE A 333 -17.34 -8.01 -7.38
C PHE A 333 -16.59 -7.41 -8.55
N ASP A 334 -16.70 -6.10 -8.71
CA ASP A 334 -16.06 -5.35 -9.78
C ASP A 334 -15.50 -4.02 -9.27
N MET A 335 -14.41 -3.57 -9.87
CA MET A 335 -13.79 -2.29 -9.59
C MET A 335 -13.43 -1.59 -10.89
N PRO A 336 -13.46 -0.23 -10.97
CA PRO A 336 -13.24 0.48 -12.22
C PRO A 336 -11.81 0.36 -12.74
N ASP A 337 -11.64 0.34 -14.08
CA ASP A 337 -10.33 0.35 -14.72
C ASP A 337 -9.53 1.65 -14.44
N TYR A 338 -10.23 2.76 -14.25
CA TYR A 338 -9.68 4.07 -13.93
C TYR A 338 -10.55 4.75 -12.89
N ILE A 339 -9.94 5.57 -12.06
CA ILE A 339 -10.62 6.42 -11.10
C ILE A 339 -9.81 7.69 -10.84
N ASP A 340 -10.47 8.84 -10.89
CA ASP A 340 -9.88 10.13 -10.56
C ASP A 340 -10.36 10.66 -9.20
N GLU A 341 -9.76 11.75 -8.75
CA GLU A 341 -10.11 12.44 -7.49
C GLU A 341 -11.59 12.90 -7.45
N ASN A 342 -12.23 13.07 -8.61
CA ASN A 342 -13.62 13.49 -8.71
C ASN A 342 -14.61 12.33 -8.84
N GLY A 343 -14.13 11.09 -8.74
CA GLY A 343 -14.94 9.87 -8.86
C GLY A 343 -15.30 9.50 -10.30
N ASN A 344 -14.62 10.08 -11.31
CA ASN A 344 -14.85 9.67 -12.70
C ASN A 344 -14.10 8.38 -12.99
N THR A 345 -14.81 7.43 -13.62
CA THR A 345 -14.28 6.09 -13.96
C THR A 345 -13.86 5.97 -15.44
N GLY A 346 -13.82 7.07 -16.16
CA GLY A 346 -13.28 7.13 -17.52
C GLY A 346 -11.76 7.10 -17.53
N ALA A 347 -11.16 6.78 -18.70
CA ALA A 347 -9.72 6.89 -18.84
C ALA A 347 -9.29 8.32 -18.49
N CYS A 348 -8.24 8.42 -17.67
CA CYS A 348 -7.61 9.72 -17.42
C CYS A 348 -7.20 10.33 -18.76
N ASP A 349 -7.40 11.60 -18.92
CA ASP A 349 -6.84 12.30 -20.07
C ASP A 349 -5.32 12.09 -20.09
N PRO A 350 -4.69 11.99 -21.28
CA PRO A 350 -3.26 11.75 -21.32
C PRO A 350 -2.54 12.76 -20.43
N PRO A 351 -1.54 12.29 -19.64
CA PRO A 351 -0.94 13.11 -18.61
C PRO A 351 -0.49 14.45 -19.21
N VAL A 352 -1.20 15.49 -18.86
CA VAL A 352 -0.74 16.85 -19.10
C VAL A 352 0.32 17.07 -18.04
N PRO A 353 1.58 17.36 -18.40
CA PRO A 353 2.58 17.70 -17.40
C PRO A 353 2.06 18.87 -16.54
N GLY A 354 1.74 18.59 -15.27
CA GLY A 354 1.04 19.52 -14.39
C GLY A 354 -0.48 19.35 -14.36
N GLY A 355 -1.01 18.18 -14.68
CA GLY A 355 -2.39 17.78 -14.39
C GLY A 355 -2.65 17.94 -12.90
N ASP A 356 -3.77 18.59 -12.55
CA ASP A 356 -4.06 19.00 -11.18
C ASP A 356 -4.79 17.92 -10.37
N ASP A 357 -5.16 16.78 -10.99
CA ASP A 357 -6.03 15.76 -10.39
C ASP A 357 -5.31 14.40 -10.24
N LEU A 358 -5.48 13.77 -9.07
CA LEU A 358 -5.03 12.41 -8.86
C LEU A 358 -5.82 11.47 -9.77
N CYS A 359 -5.11 10.59 -10.48
CA CYS A 359 -5.71 9.54 -11.27
C CYS A 359 -5.00 8.19 -11.08
N LEU A 360 -5.80 7.15 -10.85
CA LEU A 360 -5.36 5.78 -10.70
C LEU A 360 -5.85 4.91 -11.85
N LYS A 361 -5.03 3.94 -12.23
CA LYS A 361 -5.34 2.93 -13.23
C LYS A 361 -5.21 1.53 -12.64
N LEU A 362 -6.21 0.70 -12.84
CA LEU A 362 -6.15 -0.73 -12.54
C LEU A 362 -5.16 -1.41 -13.49
N ILE A 363 -4.09 -1.98 -12.96
CA ILE A 363 -3.05 -2.66 -13.75
C ILE A 363 -3.10 -4.18 -13.62
N SER A 364 -3.72 -4.69 -12.57
CA SER A 364 -3.88 -6.12 -12.34
C SER A 364 -5.06 -6.39 -11.44
N SER A 365 -5.80 -7.46 -11.73
CA SER A 365 -6.85 -7.98 -10.85
C SER A 365 -6.79 -9.50 -10.82
N SER A 366 -7.12 -10.09 -9.68
CA SER A 366 -7.47 -11.49 -9.57
C SER A 366 -8.93 -11.58 -9.17
N GLY A 367 -9.72 -12.33 -9.90
CA GLY A 367 -11.13 -12.59 -9.55
C GLY A 367 -11.26 -13.36 -8.24
N PRO A 368 -12.51 -13.42 -7.68
CA PRO A 368 -12.75 -14.12 -6.44
C PRO A 368 -12.40 -15.61 -6.59
N SER A 369 -11.43 -16.06 -5.80
CA SER A 369 -11.06 -17.47 -5.72
C SER A 369 -10.87 -17.84 -4.26
N GLY A 370 -11.69 -18.75 -3.75
CA GLY A 370 -11.67 -19.15 -2.35
C GLY A 370 -11.99 -17.99 -1.40
N GLY A 371 -12.90 -17.10 -1.79
CA GLY A 371 -13.31 -15.95 -0.97
C GLY A 371 -12.29 -14.81 -0.91
N VAL A 372 -11.33 -14.73 -1.83
CA VAL A 372 -10.31 -13.68 -1.89
C VAL A 372 -10.22 -13.10 -3.30
N ALA A 373 -10.16 -11.78 -3.40
CA ALA A 373 -9.85 -11.07 -4.64
C ALA A 373 -8.80 -9.98 -4.36
N THR A 374 -8.01 -9.64 -5.38
CA THR A 374 -7.01 -8.56 -5.27
C THR A 374 -7.06 -7.65 -6.49
N PHE A 375 -6.90 -6.36 -6.26
CA PHE A 375 -6.85 -5.34 -7.30
C PHE A 375 -5.62 -4.47 -7.06
N ILE A 376 -4.84 -4.22 -8.13
CA ILE A 376 -3.64 -3.40 -8.04
C ILE A 376 -3.83 -2.17 -8.91
N TYR A 377 -3.80 -1.00 -8.29
CA TYR A 377 -3.87 0.30 -8.94
C TYR A 377 -2.51 0.96 -8.99
N GLU A 378 -2.24 1.72 -10.06
CA GLU A 378 -1.04 2.51 -10.24
C GLU A 378 -1.40 3.99 -10.43
N VAL A 379 -0.63 4.87 -9.83
CA VAL A 379 -0.75 6.33 -9.97
C VAL A 379 -0.29 6.76 -11.37
N ILE A 380 -1.22 7.30 -12.15
CA ILE A 380 -0.95 7.82 -13.51
C ILE A 380 -0.70 9.32 -13.49
N GLU A 381 -1.47 10.06 -12.68
CA GLU A 381 -1.36 11.50 -12.48
C GLU A 381 -1.43 11.81 -11.00
N ALA A 382 -0.69 12.82 -10.55
CA ALA A 382 -0.73 13.35 -9.19
C ALA A 382 -0.16 14.78 -9.17
N ASP A 383 -0.74 15.64 -8.32
CA ASP A 383 -0.23 17.00 -8.06
C ASP A 383 0.76 16.96 -6.88
N PRO A 384 2.06 17.25 -7.10
CA PRO A 384 3.06 17.20 -6.04
C PRO A 384 2.96 18.34 -5.02
N PHE A 385 2.08 19.31 -5.21
CA PHE A 385 2.00 20.52 -4.38
C PHE A 385 0.87 20.52 -3.36
N ARG A 386 -0.04 19.53 -3.44
CA ARG A 386 -1.16 19.38 -2.52
C ARG A 386 -1.37 17.92 -2.12
N ARG A 387 -1.96 17.71 -0.95
CA ARG A 387 -2.44 16.38 -0.56
C ARG A 387 -3.70 16.05 -1.35
N GLN A 388 -3.73 14.86 -1.91
CA GLN A 388 -4.82 14.38 -2.72
C GLN A 388 -5.48 13.15 -2.10
N HIS A 389 -6.67 12.84 -2.57
CA HIS A 389 -7.39 11.64 -2.17
C HIS A 389 -8.19 11.10 -3.35
N VAL A 390 -8.60 9.85 -3.25
CA VAL A 390 -9.47 9.20 -4.22
C VAL A 390 -10.39 8.22 -3.51
N GLU A 391 -11.66 8.21 -3.90
CA GLU A 391 -12.66 7.26 -3.46
C GLU A 391 -12.83 6.17 -4.52
N ILE A 392 -12.48 4.92 -4.18
CA ILE A 392 -12.52 3.80 -5.11
C ILE A 392 -13.77 2.95 -4.82
N PRO A 393 -14.75 2.89 -5.75
CA PRO A 393 -15.93 2.07 -5.56
C PRO A 393 -15.62 0.59 -5.74
N ILE A 394 -16.12 -0.23 -4.82
CA ILE A 394 -16.20 -1.69 -4.93
C ILE A 394 -17.64 -2.01 -5.27
N TYR A 395 -17.91 -2.33 -6.53
CA TYR A 395 -19.24 -2.70 -6.96
C TYR A 395 -19.55 -4.12 -6.52
N VAL A 396 -20.75 -4.31 -5.99
CA VAL A 396 -21.23 -5.59 -5.49
C VAL A 396 -22.62 -5.83 -6.05
N ASP A 397 -22.86 -7.01 -6.60
CA ASP A 397 -24.18 -7.44 -7.00
C ASP A 397 -24.37 -8.97 -6.85
N TRP A 398 -25.61 -9.40 -6.72
CA TRP A 398 -26.02 -10.80 -6.77
C TRP A 398 -27.49 -10.91 -7.18
N ASP A 399 -27.82 -12.00 -7.86
CA ASP A 399 -29.19 -12.34 -8.28
C ASP A 399 -29.46 -13.81 -7.93
N PRO A 400 -30.22 -14.09 -6.85
CA PRO A 400 -30.53 -15.45 -6.43
C PRO A 400 -31.63 -16.09 -7.31
N ALA A 401 -31.54 -15.96 -8.63
CA ALA A 401 -32.53 -16.54 -9.55
C ALA A 401 -32.60 -18.08 -9.47
N THR A 402 -31.55 -18.71 -9.00
CA THR A 402 -31.45 -20.16 -8.78
C THR A 402 -30.70 -20.47 -7.50
N ASP A 403 -30.88 -21.66 -6.95
CA ASP A 403 -30.19 -22.15 -5.74
C ASP A 403 -28.65 -22.14 -5.86
N ALA A 404 -28.13 -22.15 -7.08
CA ALA A 404 -26.69 -22.12 -7.34
C ALA A 404 -26.11 -20.69 -7.26
N ASP A 405 -26.99 -19.69 -7.30
CA ASP A 405 -26.63 -18.28 -7.39
C ASP A 405 -26.93 -17.51 -6.08
N GLU A 406 -27.48 -18.18 -5.05
CA GLU A 406 -27.64 -17.54 -3.75
C GLU A 406 -26.28 -17.24 -3.11
N PRO A 407 -25.99 -15.97 -2.72
CA PRO A 407 -24.74 -15.64 -2.09
C PRO A 407 -24.61 -16.30 -0.71
N GLU A 408 -23.38 -16.67 -0.36
CA GLU A 408 -23.09 -17.20 0.97
C GLU A 408 -23.39 -16.15 2.05
N VAL A 409 -24.01 -16.57 3.15
CA VAL A 409 -24.24 -15.71 4.33
C VAL A 409 -22.93 -15.49 5.05
N THR A 410 -22.29 -14.38 4.76
CA THR A 410 -20.99 -13.99 5.35
C THR A 410 -20.76 -12.49 5.23
N SER A 411 -19.64 -12.03 5.75
CA SER A 411 -19.20 -10.64 5.62
C SER A 411 -17.83 -10.61 4.96
N GLY A 412 -17.72 -9.83 3.89
CA GLY A 412 -16.46 -9.56 3.21
C GLY A 412 -15.79 -8.33 3.79
N SER A 413 -14.46 -8.40 3.90
CA SER A 413 -13.63 -7.32 4.41
C SER A 413 -12.65 -6.83 3.36
N VAL A 414 -12.31 -5.56 3.41
CA VAL A 414 -11.32 -4.89 2.57
C VAL A 414 -10.11 -4.44 3.37
N ASP A 415 -8.93 -4.59 2.79
CA ASP A 415 -7.67 -4.10 3.31
C ASP A 415 -6.85 -3.48 2.17
N VAL A 416 -6.11 -2.41 2.46
CA VAL A 416 -5.33 -1.68 1.48
C VAL A 416 -3.91 -1.48 1.96
N SER A 417 -2.96 -1.63 1.06
CA SER A 417 -1.55 -1.37 1.31
C SER A 417 -0.88 -0.77 0.08
N PHE A 418 0.29 -0.15 0.26
CA PHE A 418 1.20 0.10 -0.86
C PHE A 418 1.67 -1.20 -1.49
N TRP A 419 1.99 -1.14 -2.79
CA TRP A 419 2.50 -2.27 -3.57
C TRP A 419 3.74 -1.86 -4.40
N PRO A 420 4.68 -2.76 -4.69
CA PRO A 420 4.78 -4.15 -4.23
C PRO A 420 5.29 -4.26 -2.78
N ILE A 421 4.75 -5.24 -2.07
CA ILE A 421 5.20 -5.59 -0.72
C ILE A 421 6.46 -6.44 -0.81
N SER A 422 7.45 -6.12 0.02
CA SER A 422 8.72 -6.84 0.05
C SER A 422 9.29 -6.86 1.47
N ASP A 423 9.97 -7.94 1.81
CA ASP A 423 10.80 -8.09 3.01
C ASP A 423 12.31 -8.00 2.71
N VAL A 424 12.65 -7.76 1.44
CA VAL A 424 14.04 -7.69 0.97
C VAL A 424 14.58 -6.27 1.10
N PHE A 425 15.51 -6.06 2.02
CA PHE A 425 16.14 -4.74 2.25
C PHE A 425 17.26 -4.44 1.24
N VAL A 426 18.07 -5.41 0.88
CA VAL A 426 19.14 -5.25 -0.12
C VAL A 426 18.58 -5.59 -1.49
N ALA A 427 18.51 -4.60 -2.37
CA ALA A 427 17.98 -4.75 -3.72
C ALA A 427 19.06 -5.21 -4.71
N ASP A 428 18.66 -6.05 -5.63
CA ASP A 428 19.39 -6.36 -6.86
C ASP A 428 18.70 -5.73 -8.07
N SER A 429 19.25 -5.94 -9.27
CA SER A 429 18.72 -5.37 -10.51
C SER A 429 17.29 -5.86 -10.88
N SER A 430 16.78 -6.89 -10.21
CA SER A 430 15.42 -7.41 -10.42
C SER A 430 14.41 -6.90 -9.40
N SER A 431 14.87 -6.23 -8.34
CA SER A 431 14.00 -5.73 -7.28
C SER A 431 13.15 -4.55 -7.75
N PRO A 432 11.84 -4.51 -7.45
CA PRO A 432 11.00 -3.38 -7.83
C PRO A 432 11.40 -2.09 -7.10
N LYS A 433 11.12 -0.95 -7.72
CA LYS A 433 11.28 0.39 -7.18
C LYS A 433 10.08 1.27 -7.56
N PRO A 434 9.36 1.83 -6.59
CA PRO A 434 9.50 1.65 -5.13
C PRO A 434 9.07 0.27 -4.65
N ARG A 435 9.24 -0.01 -3.35
CA ARG A 435 8.73 -1.19 -2.66
C ARG A 435 8.50 -0.88 -1.18
N PHE A 436 7.59 -1.61 -0.56
CA PHE A 436 7.03 -1.26 0.74
C PHE A 436 6.93 -2.48 1.66
N ILE A 437 6.75 -2.21 2.96
CA ILE A 437 6.20 -3.21 3.87
C ILE A 437 4.68 -3.27 3.70
N ASP A 438 4.07 -4.35 4.17
CA ASP A 438 2.61 -4.40 4.30
C ASP A 438 2.18 -3.34 5.33
N SER A 439 1.31 -2.40 4.93
CA SER A 439 0.82 -1.33 5.79
C SER A 439 -0.05 -1.85 6.94
N ASN A 440 -0.51 -3.10 6.82
CA ASN A 440 -1.24 -3.85 7.84
C ASN A 440 -2.39 -3.05 8.45
N ASN A 441 -3.19 -2.41 7.58
CA ASN A 441 -4.43 -1.76 8.01
C ASN A 441 -5.38 -2.85 8.51
N ASP A 442 -6.07 -2.60 9.61
CA ASP A 442 -7.10 -3.52 10.09
C ASP A 442 -8.19 -3.69 9.02
N PRO A 443 -8.49 -4.91 8.55
CA PRO A 443 -9.50 -5.12 7.52
C PRO A 443 -10.88 -4.62 7.99
N GLU A 444 -11.56 -3.83 7.15
CA GLU A 444 -12.88 -3.29 7.43
C GLU A 444 -13.96 -4.03 6.64
N VAL A 445 -15.14 -4.24 7.26
CA VAL A 445 -16.25 -4.96 6.63
C VAL A 445 -16.97 -4.04 5.64
N PHE A 446 -16.85 -4.36 4.34
CA PHE A 446 -17.45 -3.57 3.27
C PHE A 446 -18.75 -4.17 2.71
N VAL A 447 -18.97 -5.48 2.87
CA VAL A 447 -20.18 -6.17 2.43
C VAL A 447 -20.66 -7.13 3.51
N THR A 448 -21.98 -7.19 3.72
CA THR A 448 -22.60 -8.19 4.61
C THR A 448 -23.81 -8.79 3.92
N VAL A 449 -23.80 -10.10 3.78
CA VAL A 449 -24.96 -10.87 3.32
C VAL A 449 -25.61 -11.53 4.52
N THR A 450 -26.88 -11.22 4.74
CA THR A 450 -27.66 -11.77 5.85
C THR A 450 -28.69 -12.77 5.35
N ARG A 451 -28.97 -13.76 6.19
CA ARG A 451 -29.93 -14.81 5.85
C ARG A 451 -31.36 -14.27 5.84
N CYS A 452 -32.13 -14.71 4.87
CA CYS A 452 -33.56 -14.49 4.87
C CYS A 452 -34.24 -15.39 5.90
N THR A 453 -34.89 -14.82 6.85
CA THR A 453 -35.56 -15.59 7.89
C THR A 453 -37.01 -15.12 8.15
N THR A 454 -37.88 -16.06 8.52
CA THR A 454 -39.15 -15.76 9.11
C THR A 454 -39.28 -16.49 10.43
N THR A 455 -39.59 -15.78 11.50
CA THR A 455 -39.84 -16.39 12.81
C THR A 455 -41.33 -16.36 13.13
N LEU A 456 -41.88 -17.54 13.40
CA LEU A 456 -43.28 -17.76 13.68
C LEU A 456 -43.49 -18.18 15.13
N LEU A 457 -44.48 -17.60 15.83
CA LEU A 457 -44.90 -18.01 17.16
C LEU A 457 -46.25 -18.74 17.09
N TYR A 458 -46.27 -19.95 17.58
CA TYR A 458 -47.48 -20.72 17.87
C TYR A 458 -47.75 -20.59 19.38
N PRO A 459 -48.63 -19.68 19.84
CA PRO A 459 -48.69 -19.24 21.23
C PRO A 459 -49.25 -20.29 22.20
N PHE A 460 -49.91 -21.32 21.70
CA PHE A 460 -50.40 -22.40 22.53
C PHE A 460 -50.47 -23.70 21.74
N VAL A 461 -49.73 -24.70 22.16
CA VAL A 461 -49.77 -26.06 21.63
C VAL A 461 -49.87 -27.08 22.78
N THR A 462 -50.52 -28.20 22.55
CA THR A 462 -50.64 -29.24 23.55
C THR A 462 -50.81 -30.63 22.92
N SER A 463 -50.25 -31.62 23.59
CA SER A 463 -50.47 -33.06 23.35
C SER A 463 -50.93 -33.77 24.61
N THR A 464 -51.49 -33.02 25.62
CA THR A 464 -51.96 -33.56 26.89
C THR A 464 -53.46 -33.82 26.86
N PHE A 465 -53.95 -34.64 27.79
CA PHE A 465 -55.37 -34.91 28.03
C PHE A 465 -56.17 -35.42 26.82
N GLY A 466 -55.49 -36.16 25.92
CA GLY A 466 -56.08 -36.70 24.70
C GLY A 466 -56.25 -35.70 23.57
N LEU A 467 -55.67 -34.52 23.71
CA LEU A 467 -55.53 -33.53 22.67
C LEU A 467 -54.23 -33.77 21.88
N ASP A 468 -54.22 -33.37 20.62
CA ASP A 468 -53.05 -33.29 19.78
C ASP A 468 -53.07 -31.97 19.01
N THR A 469 -51.90 -31.40 18.78
CA THR A 469 -51.73 -30.21 17.96
C THR A 469 -50.98 -30.55 16.69
N GLY A 470 -51.66 -30.34 15.56
CA GLY A 470 -51.03 -30.34 14.26
C GLY A 470 -50.46 -28.97 13.96
N ILE A 471 -49.27 -28.94 13.40
CA ILE A 471 -48.54 -27.74 12.96
C ILE A 471 -48.34 -27.83 11.44
N ALA A 472 -48.57 -26.72 10.75
CA ALA A 472 -48.18 -26.56 9.36
C ALA A 472 -47.42 -25.24 9.18
N VAL A 473 -46.35 -25.28 8.42
CA VAL A 473 -45.62 -24.13 7.92
C VAL A 473 -45.59 -24.20 6.40
N SER A 474 -46.03 -23.14 5.74
CA SER A 474 -46.04 -23.04 4.27
C SER A 474 -44.97 -22.08 3.82
N ASN A 475 -44.10 -22.49 2.88
CA ASN A 475 -43.23 -21.60 2.15
C ASN A 475 -44.02 -21.01 0.99
N THR A 476 -44.41 -19.74 1.08
CA THR A 476 -45.21 -19.07 0.04
C THR A 476 -44.41 -18.15 -0.86
N SER A 477 -43.11 -18.35 -0.97
CA SER A 477 -42.24 -17.55 -1.83
C SER A 477 -42.53 -17.71 -3.34
N VAL A 478 -43.22 -18.79 -3.75
CA VAL A 478 -43.67 -18.97 -5.13
C VAL A 478 -45.04 -18.36 -5.30
N ASP A 479 -45.16 -17.34 -6.14
CA ASP A 479 -46.43 -16.70 -6.49
C ASP A 479 -46.55 -16.44 -8.00
N TRP A 480 -47.73 -15.96 -8.42
CA TRP A 480 -48.01 -15.65 -9.82
C TRP A 480 -47.48 -14.30 -10.30
N LYS A 481 -46.78 -13.54 -9.45
CA LYS A 481 -46.18 -12.25 -9.75
C LYS A 481 -44.69 -12.36 -10.06
N GLY A 482 -44.08 -13.52 -9.83
CA GLY A 482 -42.67 -13.77 -10.10
C GLY A 482 -41.79 -13.46 -8.89
N THR A 483 -42.28 -13.60 -7.68
CA THR A 483 -41.43 -13.60 -6.48
C THR A 483 -40.42 -14.71 -6.58
N ALA A 484 -39.16 -14.41 -6.31
CA ALA A 484 -38.08 -15.41 -6.34
C ALA A 484 -38.39 -16.56 -5.40
N ALA A 485 -38.30 -17.79 -5.89
CA ALA A 485 -38.52 -18.98 -5.10
C ALA A 485 -37.39 -19.11 -4.07
N GLN A 486 -37.76 -19.26 -2.80
CA GLN A 486 -36.83 -19.43 -1.70
C GLN A 486 -36.98 -20.83 -1.10
N ARG A 487 -35.92 -21.35 -0.51
CA ARG A 487 -35.92 -22.62 0.20
C ARG A 487 -35.16 -22.48 1.52
N GLY A 488 -35.49 -23.29 2.47
CA GLY A 488 -34.79 -23.29 3.74
C GLY A 488 -35.36 -24.32 4.69
N ALA A 489 -34.65 -24.63 5.74
CA ALA A 489 -35.17 -25.44 6.84
C ALA A 489 -35.89 -24.57 7.86
N CYS A 490 -36.79 -25.17 8.65
CA CYS A 490 -37.40 -24.55 9.81
C CYS A 490 -36.90 -25.25 11.08
N THR A 491 -36.30 -24.50 12.00
CA THR A 491 -35.96 -24.99 13.34
C THR A 491 -37.10 -24.69 14.29
N MET A 492 -37.69 -25.74 14.86
CA MET A 492 -38.80 -25.68 15.79
C MET A 492 -38.31 -25.73 17.22
N HIS A 493 -38.45 -24.66 17.97
CA HIS A 493 -38.19 -24.60 19.41
C HIS A 493 -39.45 -24.87 20.20
N PHE A 494 -39.55 -26.03 20.87
CA PHE A 494 -40.65 -26.39 21.73
C PHE A 494 -40.35 -25.89 23.13
N ILE A 495 -41.12 -24.94 23.63
CA ILE A 495 -40.90 -24.28 24.92
C ILE A 495 -42.13 -24.52 25.80
N GLY A 496 -41.96 -25.33 26.82
CA GLY A 496 -43.13 -25.70 27.64
C GLY A 496 -42.80 -26.69 28.75
N LYS A 497 -43.86 -27.41 29.18
CA LYS A 497 -43.77 -28.37 30.26
C LYS A 497 -44.37 -29.71 29.85
N THR A 498 -43.76 -30.80 30.32
CA THR A 498 -44.27 -32.17 30.12
C THR A 498 -45.07 -32.60 31.32
N LEU A 499 -46.22 -33.24 31.09
CA LEU A 499 -47.09 -33.78 32.12
C LEU A 499 -46.57 -35.14 32.57
N GLY A 500 -46.08 -35.23 33.81
CA GLY A 500 -45.67 -36.47 34.45
C GLY A 500 -46.73 -37.01 35.43
N GLU A 501 -46.44 -38.12 36.12
CA GLU A 501 -47.34 -38.75 37.10
C GLU A 501 -47.71 -37.83 38.26
N THR A 502 -46.88 -36.88 38.62
CA THR A 502 -47.06 -35.92 39.72
C THR A 502 -47.54 -34.53 39.30
N GLY A 503 -47.81 -34.32 38.01
CA GLY A 503 -48.20 -33.04 37.43
C GLY A 503 -47.18 -32.52 36.42
N PHE A 504 -47.33 -31.27 35.99
CA PHE A 504 -46.38 -30.66 35.05
C PHE A 504 -45.02 -30.41 35.67
N GLY A 505 -43.98 -30.76 34.93
CA GLY A 505 -42.56 -30.52 35.25
C GLY A 505 -42.17 -29.04 35.14
N ASP A 506 -40.86 -28.79 35.15
CA ASP A 506 -40.28 -27.47 34.86
C ASP A 506 -40.40 -27.13 33.35
N VAL A 507 -40.19 -25.88 33.00
CA VAL A 507 -40.14 -25.45 31.59
C VAL A 507 -38.86 -26.00 30.95
N GLU A 508 -39.03 -26.71 29.87
CA GLU A 508 -37.95 -27.26 29.06
C GLU A 508 -37.98 -26.62 27.68
N ILE A 509 -36.84 -26.56 27.02
CA ILE A 509 -36.67 -26.13 25.63
C ILE A 509 -36.01 -27.30 24.87
N THR A 510 -36.72 -27.79 23.88
CA THR A 510 -36.21 -28.78 22.92
C THR A 510 -36.33 -28.24 21.51
N GLU A 511 -35.48 -28.70 20.61
CA GLU A 511 -35.52 -28.24 19.22
C GLU A 511 -35.46 -29.42 18.24
N GLN A 512 -36.08 -29.23 17.10
CA GLN A 512 -36.02 -30.13 15.95
C GLN A 512 -35.97 -29.30 14.68
N THR A 513 -35.17 -29.71 13.69
CA THR A 513 -34.98 -28.99 12.43
C THR A 513 -35.55 -29.81 11.28
N SER A 514 -36.38 -29.19 10.44
CA SER A 514 -36.96 -29.83 9.27
C SER A 514 -35.88 -30.09 8.19
N VAL A 515 -36.22 -30.94 7.20
CA VAL A 515 -35.56 -30.92 5.90
C VAL A 515 -35.78 -29.57 5.22
N MET A 516 -35.06 -29.29 4.14
CA MET A 516 -35.29 -28.12 3.28
C MET A 516 -36.71 -28.13 2.74
N ILE A 517 -37.40 -27.00 2.83
CA ILE A 517 -38.76 -26.78 2.34
C ILE A 517 -38.66 -25.87 1.12
N GLU A 518 -39.01 -26.41 -0.04
CA GLU A 518 -38.98 -25.66 -1.29
C GLU A 518 -40.12 -24.65 -1.39
N GLY A 519 -39.94 -23.62 -2.26
CA GLY A 519 -41.02 -22.66 -2.53
C GLY A 519 -42.29 -23.34 -3.00
N GLY A 520 -43.44 -23.06 -2.35
CA GLY A 520 -44.72 -23.69 -2.60
C GLY A 520 -44.97 -24.98 -1.82
N GLU A 521 -44.01 -25.49 -1.06
CA GLU A 521 -44.12 -26.69 -0.22
C GLU A 521 -44.56 -26.34 1.21
N GLN A 522 -44.88 -27.38 1.97
CA GLN A 522 -45.37 -27.28 3.35
C GLN A 522 -44.66 -28.30 4.24
N LEU A 523 -44.16 -27.85 5.39
CA LEU A 523 -43.89 -28.70 6.53
C LEU A 523 -45.20 -28.96 7.28
N ALA A 524 -45.51 -30.21 7.58
CA ALA A 524 -46.68 -30.55 8.37
C ALA A 524 -46.36 -31.73 9.30
N PHE A 525 -46.66 -31.58 10.59
CA PHE A 525 -46.50 -32.62 11.60
C PHE A 525 -47.51 -32.46 12.72
N SER A 526 -47.65 -33.49 13.58
CA SER A 526 -48.36 -33.33 14.83
C SER A 526 -47.44 -33.66 16.03
N LEU A 527 -47.77 -33.14 17.20
CA LEU A 527 -46.94 -33.36 18.38
C LEU A 527 -46.88 -34.85 18.77
N LEU A 528 -47.95 -35.62 18.57
CA LEU A 528 -47.96 -37.04 18.91
C LEU A 528 -47.35 -37.96 17.86
N LEU A 529 -47.40 -37.57 16.57
CA LEU A 529 -46.98 -38.45 15.47
C LEU A 529 -45.63 -38.06 14.88
N ALA A 530 -45.17 -36.82 15.10
CA ALA A 530 -44.00 -36.25 14.41
C ALA A 530 -44.13 -36.33 12.88
N ASN A 531 -43.05 -36.15 12.12
CA ASN A 531 -42.96 -36.38 10.69
C ASN A 531 -41.51 -36.58 10.29
N PRO A 532 -40.96 -37.80 10.46
CA PRO A 532 -39.57 -38.07 10.13
C PRO A 532 -39.17 -37.84 8.67
N ASP A 533 -40.16 -38.00 7.74
CA ASP A 533 -39.91 -37.74 6.33
C ASP A 533 -39.60 -36.25 6.03
N GLN A 534 -39.99 -35.38 6.94
CA GLN A 534 -39.72 -33.93 6.90
C GLN A 534 -38.74 -33.46 7.99
N GLY A 535 -37.99 -34.38 8.63
CA GLY A 535 -36.96 -34.05 9.61
C GLY A 535 -37.47 -33.75 11.03
N ILE A 536 -38.77 -33.88 11.30
CA ILE A 536 -39.31 -33.80 12.66
C ILE A 536 -39.42 -35.22 13.19
N ASP A 537 -38.34 -35.70 13.81
CA ASP A 537 -38.15 -37.13 14.09
C ASP A 537 -38.81 -37.58 15.40
N ASP A 538 -38.84 -36.69 16.41
CA ASP A 538 -39.21 -37.06 17.75
C ASP A 538 -40.65 -36.57 18.08
N PRO A 539 -41.57 -37.47 18.43
CA PRO A 539 -42.85 -37.08 19.02
C PRO A 539 -42.65 -36.31 20.33
N VAL A 540 -43.53 -35.36 20.60
CA VAL A 540 -43.53 -34.56 21.83
C VAL A 540 -44.80 -34.86 22.62
N PRO A 541 -44.95 -36.06 23.26
CA PRO A 541 -46.10 -36.43 23.99
C PRO A 541 -46.19 -35.69 25.32
N ASP A 542 -47.43 -35.60 25.86
CA ASP A 542 -47.70 -35.04 27.18
C ASP A 542 -47.20 -33.58 27.36
N PHE A 543 -47.02 -32.85 26.28
CA PHE A 543 -46.47 -31.50 26.24
C PHE A 543 -47.56 -30.43 26.25
N GLN A 544 -47.29 -29.33 26.96
CA GLN A 544 -48.07 -28.11 26.90
C GLN A 544 -47.17 -26.88 26.93
N GLY A 545 -47.29 -26.02 25.92
CA GLY A 545 -46.42 -24.87 25.79
C GLY A 545 -46.72 -24.05 24.55
N PHE A 546 -45.67 -23.52 23.97
CA PHE A 546 -45.69 -22.81 22.70
C PHE A 546 -44.51 -23.25 21.82
N ILE A 547 -44.61 -22.98 20.52
CA ILE A 547 -43.52 -23.26 19.57
C ILE A 547 -43.08 -21.95 18.92
N VAL A 548 -41.77 -21.75 18.83
CA VAL A 548 -41.16 -20.75 17.97
C VAL A 548 -40.52 -21.48 16.80
N ALA A 549 -40.96 -21.21 15.58
CA ALA A 549 -40.38 -21.75 14.36
C ALA A 549 -39.56 -20.67 13.68
N MET A 550 -38.25 -20.94 13.51
CA MET A 550 -37.34 -20.10 12.75
C MET A 550 -37.10 -20.76 11.42
N CYS A 551 -37.59 -20.16 10.34
CA CYS A 551 -37.44 -20.66 8.98
C CYS A 551 -36.43 -19.82 8.19
N ASP A 552 -35.50 -20.47 7.49
CA ASP A 552 -34.44 -19.85 6.68
C ASP A 552 -34.95 -19.41 5.29
N PHE A 553 -36.17 -18.86 5.24
CA PHE A 553 -36.76 -18.23 4.08
C PHE A 553 -37.77 -17.18 4.52
N GLN A 554 -38.01 -16.20 3.65
CA GLN A 554 -39.10 -15.22 3.83
C GLN A 554 -40.44 -15.85 3.45
N PHE A 555 -41.53 -15.16 3.79
CA PHE A 555 -42.89 -15.57 3.44
C PHE A 555 -43.32 -16.92 4.02
N ALA A 556 -42.76 -17.32 5.19
CA ALA A 556 -43.28 -18.43 5.95
C ALA A 556 -44.63 -18.07 6.61
N HIS A 557 -45.63 -18.90 6.41
CA HIS A 557 -46.94 -18.76 7.07
C HIS A 557 -47.25 -20.01 7.86
N GLY A 558 -47.66 -19.80 9.12
CA GLY A 558 -47.87 -20.88 10.07
C GLY A 558 -49.35 -21.05 10.43
N TYR A 559 -49.79 -22.30 10.57
CA TYR A 559 -51.11 -22.68 11.04
C TYR A 559 -50.99 -23.80 12.06
N ALA A 560 -51.77 -23.71 13.15
CA ALA A 560 -51.90 -24.76 14.13
C ALA A 560 -53.34 -25.22 14.25
N PHE A 561 -53.53 -26.52 14.50
CA PHE A 561 -54.83 -27.14 14.64
C PHE A 561 -54.84 -28.10 15.85
N ILE A 562 -55.63 -27.76 16.87
CA ILE A 562 -55.77 -28.55 18.09
C ILE A 562 -57.03 -29.40 17.99
N THR A 563 -56.90 -30.71 18.21
CA THR A 563 -58.02 -31.65 18.12
C THR A 563 -57.92 -32.75 19.19
N ASP A 564 -59.03 -33.34 19.54
CA ASP A 564 -59.14 -34.57 20.33
C ASP A 564 -59.31 -35.81 19.43
N GLY A 565 -59.02 -35.66 18.12
CA GLY A 565 -59.22 -36.71 17.11
C GLY A 565 -58.33 -37.94 17.25
N ALA A 566 -57.28 -37.90 18.05
CA ALA A 566 -56.43 -39.06 18.37
C ALA A 566 -57.22 -40.21 19.05
N SER A 567 -58.36 -39.92 19.64
CA SER A 567 -59.21 -40.89 20.32
C SER A 567 -60.36 -41.41 19.47
N GLY A 568 -60.53 -40.99 18.20
CA GLY A 568 -61.60 -41.42 17.30
C GLY A 568 -62.31 -40.27 16.57
N LEU A 569 -63.65 -40.11 16.74
CA LEU A 569 -64.34 -38.99 16.14
C LEU A 569 -64.07 -37.71 16.94
N PRO A 570 -63.51 -36.66 16.29
CA PRO A 570 -63.15 -35.43 16.97
C PRO A 570 -64.41 -34.73 17.50
N THR A 571 -64.43 -34.35 18.78
CA THR A 571 -65.44 -33.54 19.41
C THR A 571 -65.00 -32.10 19.61
N LEU A 572 -63.72 -31.85 19.60
CA LEU A 572 -63.09 -30.55 19.64
C LEU A 572 -62.15 -30.36 18.44
N ALA A 573 -62.26 -29.24 17.78
CA ALA A 573 -61.31 -28.83 16.76
C ALA A 573 -61.22 -27.30 16.77
N GLN A 574 -60.01 -26.77 16.91
CA GLN A 574 -59.75 -25.35 16.90
C GLN A 574 -58.44 -25.08 16.14
N GLY A 575 -58.47 -24.15 15.18
CA GLY A 575 -57.30 -23.71 14.47
C GLY A 575 -57.01 -22.24 14.72
N TYR A 576 -55.75 -21.87 14.58
CA TYR A 576 -55.27 -20.50 14.61
C TYR A 576 -54.03 -20.31 13.74
N LEU A 577 -53.79 -19.06 13.31
CA LEU A 577 -52.59 -18.69 12.57
C LEU A 577 -51.42 -18.41 13.54
N ALA A 578 -50.23 -18.77 13.17
CA ALA A 578 -49.04 -18.34 13.88
C ALA A 578 -48.83 -16.82 13.75
N LEU A 579 -48.23 -16.24 14.78
CA LEU A 579 -47.87 -14.83 14.80
C LEU A 579 -46.47 -14.67 14.25
N ILE A 580 -46.24 -13.63 13.44
CA ILE A 580 -44.88 -13.29 12.98
C ILE A 580 -44.18 -12.52 14.10
N MET A 581 -43.01 -13.04 14.52
CA MET A 581 -42.12 -12.38 15.47
C MET A 581 -41.13 -11.52 14.71
N GLN A 582 -40.88 -10.33 15.21
CA GLN A 582 -39.87 -9.41 14.67
C GLN A 582 -38.73 -9.24 15.66
N PHE A 583 -37.53 -9.18 15.14
CA PHE A 583 -36.28 -8.93 15.87
C PHE A 583 -35.62 -7.69 15.28
N ASP A 584 -34.88 -6.93 16.10
CA ASP A 584 -34.06 -5.82 15.61
C ASP A 584 -32.69 -6.32 15.18
N ALA A 585 -31.83 -5.39 14.74
CA ALA A 585 -30.47 -5.69 14.28
C ALA A 585 -29.58 -6.32 15.38
N ASP A 586 -29.91 -6.06 16.66
CA ASP A 586 -29.19 -6.61 17.81
C ASP A 586 -29.74 -7.98 18.24
N GLY A 587 -30.77 -8.48 17.53
CA GLY A 587 -31.42 -9.76 17.82
C GLY A 587 -32.44 -9.70 18.96
N ASP A 588 -32.77 -8.52 19.43
CA ASP A 588 -33.80 -8.34 20.47
C ASP A 588 -35.21 -8.42 19.88
N ARG A 589 -36.07 -9.20 20.55
CA ARG A 589 -37.46 -9.37 20.13
C ARG A 589 -38.20 -8.05 20.15
N GLN A 590 -38.72 -7.62 18.99
CA GLN A 590 -39.47 -6.38 18.83
C GLN A 590 -40.98 -6.58 18.84
N ILE A 591 -41.68 -5.58 19.34
CA ILE A 591 -43.12 -5.49 19.19
C ILE A 591 -43.40 -4.55 18.01
N SER A 592 -43.92 -5.11 16.90
CA SER A 592 -44.20 -4.34 15.68
C SER A 592 -45.16 -3.19 15.93
N CYS A 593 -44.66 -1.99 15.68
CA CYS A 593 -45.49 -0.81 15.56
C CYS A 593 -45.69 -0.53 14.06
N GLY A 594 -46.90 -0.65 13.56
CA GLY A 594 -47.18 -0.28 12.17
C GLY A 594 -46.75 1.15 11.84
N PRO A 595 -46.55 1.49 10.55
CA PRO A 595 -46.07 2.80 10.11
C PRO A 595 -46.92 3.94 10.71
N GLY A 596 -46.29 4.87 11.42
CA GLY A 596 -46.90 6.04 12.02
C GLY A 596 -47.17 5.95 13.54
N TRP A 597 -46.74 4.90 14.23
CA TRP A 597 -46.84 4.78 15.69
C TRP A 597 -45.47 4.98 16.34
N SER A 598 -45.34 5.93 17.21
CA SER A 598 -44.11 6.15 17.99
C SER A 598 -44.08 5.23 19.21
N SER A 599 -42.88 4.89 19.69
CA SER A 599 -42.62 4.10 20.90
C SER A 599 -43.35 4.63 22.16
N ASP A 600 -43.72 5.90 22.19
CA ASP A 600 -44.41 6.57 23.31
C ASP A 600 -45.87 6.17 23.46
N ARG A 601 -46.46 5.45 22.52
CA ARG A 601 -47.86 5.01 22.56
C ARG A 601 -48.06 3.51 22.81
N GLY A 602 -46.99 2.81 23.15
CA GLY A 602 -47.06 1.43 23.62
C GLY A 602 -47.65 0.48 22.60
N CYS A 603 -46.87 0.10 21.61
CA CYS A 603 -47.19 -1.06 20.77
C CYS A 603 -47.23 -2.30 21.66
N LYS A 604 -48.32 -2.99 21.73
CA LYS A 604 -48.56 -4.01 22.76
C LYS A 604 -48.87 -5.40 22.21
N SER A 605 -48.71 -5.67 20.95
CA SER A 605 -48.97 -7.02 20.43
C SER A 605 -48.10 -7.37 19.24
N GLU A 606 -47.63 -8.60 19.22
CA GLU A 606 -47.14 -9.25 18.04
C GLU A 606 -48.25 -9.25 17.00
N ALA A 607 -48.03 -8.60 15.87
CA ALA A 607 -49.08 -8.39 14.90
C ALA A 607 -49.20 -9.61 13.97
N LEU A 608 -50.44 -9.95 13.65
CA LEU A 608 -50.72 -10.62 12.38
C LEU A 608 -50.44 -9.57 11.28
N ASN A 609 -49.26 -9.58 10.71
CA ASN A 609 -49.00 -8.79 9.53
C ASN A 609 -49.75 -9.41 8.35
N GLN A 610 -50.69 -8.65 7.84
CA GLN A 610 -51.33 -8.94 6.55
C GLN A 610 -50.63 -8.22 5.43
#